data_c8cf3caa00366d85531d69527daeb4c0
#
_entry.id   c8cf3caa00366d85531d69527daeb4c0
#
_cell.length_a   1.000
_cell.length_b   1.000
_cell.length_c   1.000
_cell.angle_alpha   90.00
_cell.angle_beta   90.00
_cell.angle_gamma   90.00
#
_symmetry.space_group_name_H-M   'P 1'
#
loop_
_entity.id
_entity.type
_entity.pdbx_description
1 polymer ?
#
loop_
_entity_poly.entity_id
_entity_poly.type
_entity_poly.pdbx_seq_one_letter_code
_entity_poly.pdbx_strand_id
1 'polypeptide(L)'
;MPKTLQKPKENVRTKLPHYLEPKEIEILIDYAADSSRMAANFMLTMWRAGLRVSEAIDLQARDLRFKTDRPQIHIRNAKGHKERFVPAHPELVRTLKEHCQYIRAKGKNPLFIVERSGFKASRQTGYEWVIRARARAILDKALPVETVVTPHTFRHSAARHWLAQGVQINTVQMWLGHSNLDTTLIYLSLVPDASGVMDNII
;
A
#
# COMPACT_ATOMS: atom_id res chain seq x y z
N MET A 1 16.32 44.19 26.02
CA MET A 1 16.61 42.75 26.22
C MET A 1 16.75 42.10 24.85
N PRO A 2 17.89 41.50 24.51
CA PRO A 2 18.09 40.89 23.20
C PRO A 2 17.33 39.58 23.09
N LYS A 3 16.60 39.39 21.96
CA LYS A 3 15.90 38.15 21.62
C LYS A 3 16.92 37.03 21.41
N THR A 4 16.82 35.99 22.22
CA THR A 4 17.62 34.76 22.10
C THR A 4 17.32 34.10 20.75
N LEU A 5 18.29 34.06 19.86
CA LEU A 5 18.23 33.29 18.63
C LEU A 5 18.06 31.79 18.98
N GLN A 6 16.90 31.23 18.65
CA GLN A 6 16.69 29.80 18.75
C GLN A 6 17.64 29.10 17.75
N LYS A 7 18.47 28.18 18.27
CA LYS A 7 19.30 27.31 17.45
C LYS A 7 18.43 26.55 16.43
N PRO A 8 18.89 26.38 15.19
CA PRO A 8 18.21 25.53 14.22
C PRO A 8 18.07 24.13 14.80
N LYS A 9 16.87 23.56 14.71
CA LYS A 9 16.64 22.15 15.07
C LYS A 9 17.57 21.31 14.21
N GLU A 10 18.45 20.53 14.85
CA GLU A 10 19.26 19.53 14.18
C GLU A 10 18.40 18.68 13.25
N ASN A 11 18.84 18.53 12.00
CA ASN A 11 18.22 17.64 11.02
C ASN A 11 18.17 16.22 11.61
N VAL A 12 17.01 15.83 12.11
CA VAL A 12 16.72 14.43 12.39
C VAL A 12 16.89 13.70 11.07
N ARG A 13 17.96 12.93 10.91
CA ARG A 13 18.17 12.04 9.77
C ARG A 13 16.95 11.12 9.72
N THR A 14 16.00 11.46 8.89
CA THR A 14 14.81 10.64 8.66
C THR A 14 15.29 9.32 8.04
N LYS A 15 15.22 8.24 8.82
CA LYS A 15 15.56 6.90 8.32
C LYS A 15 14.67 6.62 7.11
N LEU A 16 15.29 6.27 5.98
CA LEU A 16 14.55 5.95 4.76
C LEU A 16 13.56 4.81 5.04
N PRO A 17 12.33 4.88 4.53
CA PRO A 17 11.35 3.84 4.74
C PRO A 17 11.79 2.54 4.06
N HIS A 18 11.61 1.42 4.73
CA HIS A 18 11.79 0.12 4.12
C HIS A 18 10.77 -0.09 3.01
N TYR A 19 11.25 -0.52 1.85
CA TYR A 19 10.42 -0.91 0.72
C TYR A 19 10.91 -2.27 0.17
N LEU A 20 10.07 -2.88 -0.64
CA LEU A 20 10.35 -4.11 -1.34
C LEU A 20 10.26 -3.86 -2.85
N GLU A 21 11.05 -4.61 -3.60
CA GLU A 21 10.91 -4.63 -5.05
C GLU A 21 9.63 -5.40 -5.46
N PRO A 22 9.08 -5.16 -6.67
CA PRO A 22 7.85 -5.82 -7.12
C PRO A 22 7.86 -7.33 -6.98
N LYS A 23 8.98 -7.99 -7.31
CA LYS A 23 9.14 -9.45 -7.18
C LYS A 23 9.03 -9.94 -5.73
N GLU A 24 9.57 -9.20 -4.77
CA GLU A 24 9.48 -9.55 -3.35
C GLU A 24 8.05 -9.41 -2.83
N ILE A 25 7.31 -8.41 -3.33
CA ILE A 25 5.87 -8.24 -3.04
C ILE A 25 5.06 -9.42 -3.60
N GLU A 26 5.34 -9.83 -4.84
CA GLU A 26 4.69 -10.97 -5.50
C GLU A 26 4.92 -12.25 -4.70
N ILE A 27 6.16 -12.54 -4.29
CA ILE A 27 6.48 -13.66 -3.41
C ILE A 27 5.61 -13.64 -2.15
N LEU A 28 5.50 -12.51 -1.47
CA LEU A 28 4.68 -12.41 -0.24
C LEU A 28 3.20 -12.66 -0.50
N ILE A 29 2.67 -12.19 -1.64
CA ILE A 29 1.28 -12.40 -2.03
C ILE A 29 1.03 -13.88 -2.31
N ASP A 30 1.95 -14.56 -3.00
CA ASP A 30 1.87 -16.00 -3.29
C ASP A 30 1.88 -16.82 -2.00
N TYR A 31 2.81 -16.56 -1.08
CA TYR A 31 2.85 -17.22 0.24
C TYR A 31 1.60 -16.93 1.09
N ALA A 32 0.99 -15.76 0.92
CA ALA A 32 -0.30 -15.47 1.55
C ALA A 32 -1.43 -16.28 0.90
N ALA A 33 -1.43 -16.45 -0.43
CA ALA A 33 -2.44 -17.16 -1.17
C ALA A 33 -2.51 -18.65 -0.78
N ASP A 34 -1.36 -19.27 -0.52
CA ASP A 34 -1.26 -20.66 -0.04
C ASP A 34 -2.01 -20.90 1.29
N SER A 35 -2.15 -19.87 2.10
CA SER A 35 -2.73 -19.98 3.43
C SER A 35 -4.10 -19.31 3.56
N SER A 36 -4.33 -18.21 2.84
CA SER A 36 -5.58 -17.44 2.92
C SER A 36 -5.76 -16.53 1.72
N ARG A 37 -6.81 -16.78 0.94
CA ARG A 37 -7.25 -15.87 -0.14
C ARG A 37 -7.51 -14.45 0.38
N MET A 38 -7.98 -14.31 1.62
CA MET A 38 -8.19 -13.00 2.26
C MET A 38 -6.89 -12.24 2.42
N ALA A 39 -5.86 -12.92 2.91
CA ALA A 39 -4.54 -12.35 3.12
C ALA A 39 -3.90 -11.89 1.79
N ALA A 40 -3.94 -12.74 0.77
CA ALA A 40 -3.41 -12.42 -0.56
C ALA A 40 -4.11 -11.22 -1.18
N ASN A 41 -5.44 -11.21 -1.21
CA ASN A 41 -6.22 -10.11 -1.77
C ASN A 41 -6.05 -8.81 -0.97
N PHE A 42 -5.88 -8.90 0.35
CA PHE A 42 -5.56 -7.75 1.20
C PHE A 42 -4.18 -7.16 0.86
N MET A 43 -3.15 -7.99 0.74
CA MET A 43 -1.80 -7.54 0.38
C MET A 43 -1.76 -6.95 -1.02
N LEU A 44 -2.41 -7.60 -2.01
CA LEU A 44 -2.54 -7.07 -3.36
C LEU A 44 -3.22 -5.70 -3.37
N THR A 45 -4.27 -5.53 -2.55
CA THR A 45 -4.99 -4.25 -2.42
C THR A 45 -4.09 -3.16 -1.86
N MET A 46 -3.33 -3.45 -0.80
CA MET A 46 -2.37 -2.50 -0.24
C MET A 46 -1.26 -2.15 -1.24
N TRP A 47 -0.75 -3.12 -1.98
CA TRP A 47 0.27 -2.91 -3.01
C TRP A 47 -0.23 -2.07 -4.18
N ARG A 48 -1.29 -2.53 -4.85
CA ARG A 48 -1.77 -1.90 -6.10
C ARG A 48 -2.50 -0.58 -5.90
N ALA A 49 -3.01 -0.31 -4.69
CA ALA A 49 -3.71 0.93 -4.38
C ALA A 49 -3.01 1.81 -3.32
N GLY A 50 -1.86 1.39 -2.80
CA GLY A 50 -1.06 2.14 -1.83
C GLY A 50 -1.80 2.47 -0.53
N LEU A 51 -2.75 1.65 -0.09
CA LEU A 51 -3.62 1.93 1.04
C LEU A 51 -2.92 1.73 2.38
N ARG A 52 -3.39 2.48 3.40
CA ARG A 52 -3.08 2.16 4.80
C ARG A 52 -3.82 0.89 5.20
N VAL A 53 -3.29 0.16 6.19
CA VAL A 53 -3.95 -1.06 6.71
C VAL A 53 -5.41 -0.81 7.11
N SER A 54 -5.68 0.31 7.79
CA SER A 54 -7.06 0.67 8.20
C SER A 54 -7.96 0.96 6.99
N GLU A 55 -7.46 1.66 5.99
CA GLU A 55 -8.20 1.98 4.78
C GLU A 55 -8.56 0.70 4.00
N ALA A 56 -7.61 -0.22 3.85
CA ALA A 56 -7.84 -1.50 3.18
C ALA A 56 -8.88 -2.35 3.93
N ILE A 57 -8.75 -2.48 5.26
CA ILE A 57 -9.70 -3.24 6.10
C ILE A 57 -11.12 -2.63 6.08
N ASP A 58 -11.23 -1.31 5.93
CA ASP A 58 -12.52 -0.61 5.91
C ASP A 58 -13.23 -0.64 4.55
N LEU A 59 -12.59 -1.15 3.50
CA LEU A 59 -13.18 -1.25 2.18
C LEU A 59 -14.43 -2.12 2.16
N GLN A 60 -15.40 -1.67 1.39
CA GLN A 60 -16.65 -2.38 1.08
C GLN A 60 -16.85 -2.46 -0.44
N ALA A 61 -17.69 -3.37 -0.90
CA ALA A 61 -17.98 -3.54 -2.32
C ALA A 61 -18.48 -2.25 -2.99
N ARG A 62 -19.19 -1.38 -2.26
CA ARG A 62 -19.68 -0.08 -2.73
C ARG A 62 -18.59 0.96 -2.99
N ASP A 63 -17.37 0.73 -2.47
CA ASP A 63 -16.24 1.64 -2.65
C ASP A 63 -15.49 1.34 -3.96
N LEU A 64 -15.79 0.22 -4.60
CA LEU A 64 -15.16 -0.21 -5.83
C LEU A 64 -15.91 0.36 -7.05
N ARG A 65 -15.41 1.45 -7.60
CA ARG A 65 -15.95 2.14 -8.79
C ARG A 65 -15.40 1.51 -10.07
N PHE A 66 -15.76 0.24 -10.34
CA PHE A 66 -15.19 -0.58 -11.44
C PHE A 66 -16.05 -0.62 -12.71
N LYS A 67 -17.21 0.02 -12.71
CA LYS A 67 -18.13 0.11 -13.87
C LYS A 67 -17.95 1.42 -14.63
N THR A 68 -16.72 1.89 -14.78
CA THR A 68 -16.38 3.15 -15.46
C THR A 68 -15.19 2.91 -16.38
N ASP A 69 -14.97 3.81 -17.34
CA ASP A 69 -13.79 3.78 -18.22
C ASP A 69 -12.47 3.94 -17.46
N ARG A 70 -12.52 4.52 -16.27
CA ARG A 70 -11.39 4.71 -15.35
C ARG A 70 -11.70 4.08 -13.99
N PRO A 71 -11.49 2.78 -13.82
CA PRO A 71 -11.74 2.10 -12.56
C PRO A 71 -10.99 2.74 -11.39
N GLN A 72 -11.69 2.94 -10.27
CA GLN A 72 -11.14 3.61 -9.08
C GLN A 72 -11.64 2.94 -7.80
N ILE A 73 -10.89 3.12 -6.72
CA ILE A 73 -11.28 2.78 -5.35
C ILE A 73 -11.55 4.08 -4.59
N HIS A 74 -12.71 4.19 -3.96
CA HIS A 74 -13.11 5.31 -3.13
C HIS A 74 -12.70 5.07 -1.68
N ILE A 75 -11.81 5.90 -1.16
CA ILE A 75 -11.35 5.84 0.24
C ILE A 75 -12.13 6.87 1.05
N ARG A 76 -13.14 6.40 1.78
CA ARG A 76 -14.07 7.26 2.55
C ARG A 76 -13.53 7.74 3.89
N ASN A 77 -12.82 6.88 4.61
CA ASN A 77 -12.34 7.12 5.98
C ASN A 77 -10.84 7.38 6.02
N ALA A 78 -10.34 8.30 5.19
CA ALA A 78 -8.94 8.68 5.25
C ALA A 78 -8.64 9.51 6.52
N LYS A 79 -7.39 9.48 6.98
CA LYS A 79 -6.93 10.29 8.12
C LYS A 79 -7.23 11.78 7.83
N GLY A 80 -7.96 12.44 8.75
CA GLY A 80 -8.38 13.84 8.60
C GLY A 80 -9.70 14.02 7.83
N HIS A 81 -10.53 12.99 7.70
CA HIS A 81 -11.86 13.02 7.06
C HIS A 81 -11.88 13.48 5.59
N LYS A 82 -10.75 13.43 4.90
CA LYS A 82 -10.65 13.75 3.48
C LYS A 82 -10.83 12.47 2.66
N GLU A 83 -11.93 12.41 1.91
CA GLU A 83 -12.14 11.34 0.93
C GLU A 83 -11.19 11.50 -0.27
N ARG A 84 -10.84 10.38 -0.90
CA ARG A 84 -10.06 10.39 -2.12
C ARG A 84 -10.39 9.19 -3.01
N PHE A 85 -10.04 9.33 -4.28
CA PHE A 85 -10.09 8.24 -5.25
C PHE A 85 -8.67 7.82 -5.63
N VAL A 86 -8.45 6.51 -5.69
CA VAL A 86 -7.19 5.93 -6.15
C VAL A 86 -7.50 5.11 -7.40
N PRO A 87 -6.76 5.31 -8.52
CA PRO A 87 -6.92 4.48 -9.71
C PRO A 87 -6.70 3.01 -9.36
N ALA A 88 -7.54 2.14 -9.94
CA ALA A 88 -7.42 0.71 -9.71
C ALA A 88 -6.66 0.02 -10.84
N HIS A 89 -5.54 -0.61 -10.52
CA HIS A 89 -4.78 -1.43 -11.46
C HIS A 89 -5.66 -2.55 -12.06
N PRO A 90 -5.54 -2.90 -13.35
CA PRO A 90 -6.39 -3.91 -14.00
C PRO A 90 -6.41 -5.26 -13.26
N GLU A 91 -5.26 -5.72 -12.76
CA GLU A 91 -5.15 -6.92 -11.94
C GLU A 91 -6.01 -6.83 -10.67
N LEU A 92 -5.93 -5.71 -9.95
CA LEU A 92 -6.72 -5.47 -8.73
C LEU A 92 -8.22 -5.44 -9.04
N VAL A 93 -8.62 -4.85 -10.17
CA VAL A 93 -10.01 -4.82 -10.62
C VAL A 93 -10.54 -6.23 -10.83
N ARG A 94 -9.79 -7.10 -11.54
CA ARG A 94 -10.17 -8.49 -11.77
C ARG A 94 -10.30 -9.24 -10.46
N THR A 95 -9.26 -9.21 -9.63
CA THR A 95 -9.20 -9.92 -8.35
C THR A 95 -10.31 -9.49 -7.40
N LEU A 96 -10.55 -8.18 -7.25
CA LEU A 96 -11.59 -7.69 -6.33
C LEU A 96 -13.01 -7.89 -6.86
N LYS A 97 -13.24 -7.97 -8.17
CA LYS A 97 -14.55 -8.40 -8.71
C LYS A 97 -14.91 -9.82 -8.28
N GLU A 98 -13.98 -10.76 -8.44
CA GLU A 98 -14.16 -12.14 -8.01
C GLU A 98 -14.29 -12.24 -6.48
N HIS A 99 -13.47 -11.48 -5.76
CA HIS A 99 -13.52 -11.42 -4.30
C HIS A 99 -14.87 -10.90 -3.79
N CYS A 100 -15.44 -9.88 -4.43
CA CYS A 100 -16.76 -9.37 -4.11
C CYS A 100 -17.87 -10.42 -4.31
N GLN A 101 -17.78 -11.25 -5.35
CA GLN A 101 -18.73 -12.35 -5.56
C GLN A 101 -18.66 -13.36 -4.41
N TYR A 102 -17.44 -13.75 -4.02
CA TYR A 102 -17.20 -14.64 -2.89
C TYR A 102 -17.77 -14.08 -1.57
N ILE A 103 -17.52 -12.80 -1.27
CA ILE A 103 -18.02 -12.14 -0.05
C ILE A 103 -19.55 -12.05 -0.05
N ARG A 104 -20.17 -11.72 -1.19
CA ARG A 104 -21.63 -11.68 -1.33
C ARG A 104 -22.27 -13.05 -1.12
N ALA A 105 -21.68 -14.11 -1.67
CA ALA A 105 -22.16 -15.48 -1.46
C ALA A 105 -22.15 -15.87 0.02
N LYS A 106 -21.30 -15.27 0.83
CA LYS A 106 -21.26 -15.41 2.29
C LYS A 106 -22.22 -14.46 3.04
N GLY A 107 -22.99 -13.62 2.34
CA GLY A 107 -23.89 -12.63 2.97
C GLY A 107 -23.16 -11.54 3.74
N LYS A 108 -21.90 -11.18 3.35
CA LYS A 108 -21.06 -10.21 4.04
C LYS A 108 -20.89 -8.92 3.24
N ASN A 109 -20.68 -7.81 3.94
CA ASN A 109 -20.43 -6.49 3.36
C ASN A 109 -18.96 -6.04 3.38
N PRO A 110 -18.20 -6.24 4.49
CA PRO A 110 -16.77 -5.93 4.49
C PRO A 110 -16.05 -6.83 3.50
N LEU A 111 -15.12 -6.26 2.71
CA LEU A 111 -14.32 -7.06 1.77
C LEU A 111 -13.40 -8.04 2.49
N PHE A 112 -12.84 -7.61 3.62
CA PHE A 112 -11.89 -8.43 4.36
C PHE A 112 -12.50 -8.89 5.68
N ILE A 113 -12.65 -10.20 5.81
CA ILE A 113 -13.22 -10.88 6.97
C ILE A 113 -12.24 -11.93 7.51
N VAL A 114 -12.38 -12.27 8.77
CA VAL A 114 -11.75 -13.47 9.35
C VAL A 114 -12.59 -14.68 8.91
N GLU A 115 -12.05 -15.54 8.05
CA GLU A 115 -12.81 -16.62 7.40
C GLU A 115 -13.50 -17.55 8.40
N ARG A 116 -12.82 -17.87 9.52
CA ARG A 116 -13.36 -18.74 10.57
C ARG A 116 -14.59 -18.17 11.28
N SER A 117 -14.59 -16.87 11.58
CA SER A 117 -15.67 -16.21 12.34
C SER A 117 -16.67 -15.46 11.46
N GLY A 118 -16.27 -15.14 10.22
CA GLY A 118 -17.04 -14.29 9.31
C GLY A 118 -17.13 -12.80 9.74
N PHE A 119 -16.45 -12.41 10.83
CA PHE A 119 -16.39 -11.01 11.25
C PHE A 119 -15.42 -10.22 10.39
N LYS A 120 -15.65 -8.90 10.29
CA LYS A 120 -14.72 -7.97 9.66
C LYS A 120 -13.33 -8.14 10.25
N ALA A 121 -12.30 -8.23 9.41
CA ALA A 121 -10.93 -8.26 9.85
C ALA A 121 -10.55 -6.96 10.60
N SER A 122 -9.65 -7.07 11.57
CA SER A 122 -9.09 -5.92 12.28
C SER A 122 -7.77 -5.48 11.66
N ARG A 123 -7.25 -4.31 12.06
CA ARG A 123 -5.89 -3.91 11.69
C ARG A 123 -4.85 -4.92 12.15
N GLN A 124 -5.05 -5.50 13.33
CA GLN A 124 -4.19 -6.54 13.87
C GLN A 124 -4.22 -7.80 12.99
N THR A 125 -5.40 -8.21 12.52
CA THR A 125 -5.54 -9.33 11.57
C THR A 125 -4.77 -9.07 10.28
N GLY A 126 -4.89 -7.86 9.70
CA GLY A 126 -4.14 -7.48 8.51
C GLY A 126 -2.62 -7.49 8.72
N TYR A 127 -2.17 -7.06 9.90
CA TYR A 127 -0.76 -7.14 10.29
C TYR A 127 -0.29 -8.60 10.38
N GLU A 128 -1.05 -9.46 11.06
CA GLU A 128 -0.74 -10.88 11.22
C GLU A 128 -0.65 -11.61 9.88
N TRP A 129 -1.53 -11.31 8.93
CA TRP A 129 -1.45 -11.88 7.58
C TRP A 129 -0.10 -11.58 6.93
N VAL A 130 0.36 -10.33 6.99
CA VAL A 130 1.65 -9.91 6.43
C VAL A 130 2.81 -10.63 7.12
N ILE A 131 2.80 -10.67 8.46
CA ILE A 131 3.90 -11.30 9.23
C ILE A 131 3.96 -12.80 8.97
N ARG A 132 2.82 -13.48 8.86
CA ARG A 132 2.77 -14.94 8.56
C ARG A 132 3.31 -15.25 7.16
N ALA A 133 2.92 -14.48 6.15
CA ALA A 133 3.44 -14.65 4.80
C ALA A 133 4.96 -14.44 4.76
N ARG A 134 5.46 -13.37 5.40
CA ARG A 134 6.89 -13.11 5.54
C ARG A 134 7.62 -14.27 6.22
N ALA A 135 7.11 -14.75 7.36
CA ALA A 135 7.76 -15.82 8.12
C ALA A 135 7.90 -17.11 7.29
N ARG A 136 6.86 -17.46 6.54
CA ARG A 136 6.91 -18.62 5.64
C ARG A 136 7.89 -18.42 4.49
N ALA A 137 7.85 -17.27 3.81
CA ALA A 137 8.77 -16.96 2.72
C ALA A 137 10.25 -17.00 3.15
N ILE A 138 10.55 -16.56 4.39
CA ILE A 138 11.88 -16.65 4.97
C ILE A 138 12.24 -18.10 5.31
N LEU A 139 11.32 -18.87 5.91
CA LEU A 139 11.54 -20.27 6.25
C LEU A 139 11.90 -21.10 5.02
N ASP A 140 11.21 -20.84 3.91
CA ASP A 140 11.43 -21.52 2.62
C ASP A 140 12.57 -20.90 1.81
N LYS A 141 13.30 -19.92 2.38
CA LYS A 141 14.42 -19.20 1.75
C LYS A 141 14.06 -18.45 0.46
N ALA A 142 12.77 -18.13 0.28
CA ALA A 142 12.31 -17.32 -0.83
C ALA A 142 12.59 -15.82 -0.61
N LEU A 143 12.74 -15.41 0.65
CA LEU A 143 13.19 -14.07 1.04
C LEU A 143 14.34 -14.16 2.06
N PRO A 144 15.27 -13.19 2.05
CA PRO A 144 16.32 -13.07 3.08
C PRO A 144 15.73 -12.91 4.49
N VAL A 145 16.44 -13.43 5.50
CA VAL A 145 15.99 -13.37 6.90
C VAL A 145 15.89 -11.93 7.44
N GLU A 146 16.72 -11.04 6.94
CA GLU A 146 16.76 -9.62 7.27
C GLU A 146 15.65 -8.80 6.61
N THR A 147 14.87 -9.38 5.68
CA THR A 147 13.79 -8.68 4.99
C THR A 147 12.75 -8.15 5.97
N VAL A 148 12.65 -6.83 6.09
CA VAL A 148 11.70 -6.16 6.98
C VAL A 148 10.39 -5.91 6.23
N VAL A 149 9.31 -6.55 6.68
CA VAL A 149 7.99 -6.41 6.07
C VAL A 149 6.94 -6.06 7.12
N THR A 150 6.22 -5.01 6.85
CA THR A 150 5.03 -4.58 7.61
C THR A 150 3.95 -4.14 6.62
N PRO A 151 2.70 -3.94 7.03
CA PRO A 151 1.69 -3.34 6.14
C PRO A 151 2.12 -2.00 5.52
N HIS A 152 2.90 -1.19 6.26
CA HIS A 152 3.43 0.07 5.72
C HIS A 152 4.45 -0.14 4.60
N THR A 153 5.19 -1.24 4.63
CA THR A 153 6.16 -1.58 3.58
C THR A 153 5.47 -1.69 2.21
N PHE A 154 4.30 -2.32 2.12
CA PHE A 154 3.52 -2.40 0.88
C PHE A 154 3.17 -1.01 0.32
N ARG A 155 2.78 -0.09 1.18
CA ARG A 155 2.45 1.29 0.79
C ARG A 155 3.69 2.08 0.36
N HIS A 156 4.82 1.90 1.04
CA HIS A 156 6.09 2.52 0.67
C HIS A 156 6.58 2.00 -0.68
N SER A 157 6.47 0.69 -0.90
CA SER A 157 6.80 0.05 -2.16
C SER A 157 5.91 0.53 -3.31
N ALA A 158 4.59 0.68 -3.08
CA ALA A 158 3.66 1.24 -4.06
C ALA A 158 4.06 2.66 -4.46
N ALA A 159 4.35 3.54 -3.49
CA ALA A 159 4.76 4.91 -3.74
C ALA A 159 6.03 4.98 -4.58
N ARG A 160 7.07 4.24 -4.17
CA ARG A 160 8.34 4.17 -4.91
C ARG A 160 8.13 3.62 -6.33
N HIS A 161 7.37 2.54 -6.47
CA HIS A 161 7.09 1.93 -7.77
C HIS A 161 6.40 2.91 -8.72
N TRP A 162 5.38 3.63 -8.27
CA TRP A 162 4.69 4.64 -9.10
C TRP A 162 5.63 5.77 -9.54
N LEU A 163 6.48 6.27 -8.64
CA LEU A 163 7.47 7.29 -8.98
C LEU A 163 8.49 6.75 -9.99
N ALA A 164 8.95 5.52 -9.83
CA ALA A 164 9.86 4.86 -10.77
C ALA A 164 9.22 4.63 -12.16
N GLN A 165 7.88 4.54 -12.23
CA GLN A 165 7.12 4.48 -13.48
C GLN A 165 6.80 5.89 -14.05
N GLY A 166 7.37 6.95 -13.50
CA GLY A 166 7.20 8.32 -13.99
C GLY A 166 5.91 9.02 -13.53
N VAL A 167 5.17 8.45 -12.56
CA VAL A 167 4.01 9.16 -12.00
C VAL A 167 4.49 10.38 -11.21
N GLN A 168 3.93 11.54 -11.51
CA GLN A 168 4.30 12.79 -10.86
C GLN A 168 4.08 12.73 -9.34
N ILE A 169 5.00 13.30 -8.57
CA ILE A 169 4.98 13.25 -7.10
C ILE A 169 3.70 13.80 -6.48
N ASN A 170 3.13 14.87 -7.03
CA ASN A 170 1.87 15.45 -6.56
C ASN A 170 0.70 14.47 -6.74
N THR A 171 0.72 13.68 -7.82
CA THR A 171 -0.26 12.63 -8.09
C THR A 171 -0.12 11.49 -7.08
N VAL A 172 1.11 11.05 -6.81
CA VAL A 172 1.39 10.03 -5.77
C VAL A 172 0.97 10.54 -4.39
N GLN A 173 1.26 11.78 -4.04
CA GLN A 173 0.81 12.42 -2.81
C GLN A 173 -0.73 12.37 -2.67
N MET A 174 -1.44 12.74 -3.72
CA MET A 174 -2.90 12.72 -3.77
C MET A 174 -3.46 11.30 -3.58
N TRP A 175 -2.92 10.31 -4.30
CA TRP A 175 -3.36 8.91 -4.16
C TRP A 175 -3.08 8.33 -2.78
N LEU A 176 -1.94 8.68 -2.19
CA LEU A 176 -1.61 8.25 -0.83
C LEU A 176 -2.42 9.02 0.24
N GLY A 177 -2.92 10.21 -0.07
CA GLY A 177 -3.59 11.08 0.91
C GLY A 177 -2.63 11.56 2.00
N HIS A 178 -1.45 12.05 1.57
CA HIS A 178 -0.52 12.76 2.45
C HIS A 178 -0.92 14.23 2.52
N SER A 179 -1.12 14.74 3.74
CA SER A 179 -1.44 16.15 3.97
C SER A 179 -0.23 17.07 3.76
N ASN A 180 0.99 16.53 3.89
CA ASN A 180 2.24 17.24 3.68
C ASN A 180 3.04 16.55 2.56
N LEU A 181 3.59 17.34 1.63
CA LEU A 181 4.43 16.89 0.53
C LEU A 181 5.74 16.28 1.04
N ASP A 182 6.32 16.81 2.12
CA ASP A 182 7.56 16.29 2.72
C ASP A 182 7.51 14.79 2.98
N THR A 183 6.32 14.29 3.38
CA THR A 183 6.10 12.85 3.59
C THR A 183 6.24 12.04 2.29
N THR A 184 6.00 12.66 1.13
CA THR A 184 6.10 12.02 -0.18
C THR A 184 7.48 12.24 -0.80
N LEU A 185 8.13 13.37 -0.51
CA LEU A 185 9.48 13.67 -0.99
C LEU A 185 10.52 12.62 -0.57
N ILE A 186 10.32 11.98 0.59
CA ILE A 186 11.19 10.90 1.07
C ILE A 186 11.31 9.76 0.03
N TYR A 187 10.27 9.52 -0.77
CA TYR A 187 10.30 8.46 -1.78
C TYR A 187 11.11 8.82 -3.02
N LEU A 188 11.34 10.11 -3.32
CA LEU A 188 12.20 10.51 -4.44
C LEU A 188 13.64 10.05 -4.25
N SER A 189 14.14 10.08 -3.00
CA SER A 189 15.48 9.57 -2.71
C SER A 189 15.62 8.04 -2.83
N LEU A 190 14.50 7.32 -2.98
CA LEU A 190 14.46 5.87 -3.17
C LEU A 190 14.35 5.46 -4.64
N VAL A 191 14.06 6.42 -5.53
CA VAL A 191 14.06 6.17 -6.98
C VAL A 191 15.50 6.34 -7.47
N PRO A 192 16.08 5.36 -8.18
CA PRO A 192 17.37 5.54 -8.82
C PRO A 192 17.35 6.81 -9.68
N ASP A 193 18.40 7.58 -9.59
CA ASP A 193 18.52 8.88 -10.23
C ASP A 193 18.10 8.80 -11.71
N ALA A 194 17.14 9.61 -12.10
CA ALA A 194 16.75 9.78 -13.49
C ALA A 194 17.80 10.64 -14.24
N SER A 195 19.08 10.56 -13.82
CA SER A 195 20.19 11.30 -14.42
C SER A 195 20.35 11.03 -15.92
N GLY A 196 19.88 9.87 -16.41
CA GLY A 196 19.77 9.62 -17.84
C GLY A 196 18.75 10.49 -18.59
N VAL A 197 17.89 11.25 -17.87
CA VAL A 197 16.99 12.23 -18.51
C VAL A 197 17.70 13.54 -18.81
N MET A 198 18.72 13.90 -18.03
CA MET A 198 19.50 15.11 -18.26
C MET A 198 20.43 15.00 -19.47
N ASP A 199 20.88 13.80 -19.83
CA ASP A 199 21.74 13.56 -21.00
C ASP A 199 21.02 13.77 -22.35
N ASN A 200 19.69 13.89 -22.34
CA ASN A 200 18.86 14.10 -23.53
C ASN A 200 18.27 15.52 -23.62
N ILE A 201 18.70 16.47 -22.78
CA ILE A 201 18.19 17.86 -22.76
C ILE A 201 19.23 18.85 -23.33
N ILE A 202 20.31 18.37 -23.95
CA ILE A 202 21.29 19.24 -24.65
C ILE A 202 21.14 19.06 -26.17
#